data_eba88804d5e87cf49161b30c206af27f
#
_entry.id   eba88804d5e87cf49161b30c206af27f
#
_cell.length_a   1.000
_cell.length_b   1.000
_cell.length_c   1.000
_cell.angle_alpha   90.00
_cell.angle_beta   90.00
_cell.angle_gamma   90.00
#
_symmetry.space_group_name_H-M   'P 1'
#
loop_
_entity.id
_entity.type
_entity.pdbx_description
1 polymer ?
#
loop_
_entity_poly.entity_id
_entity_poly.type
_entity_poly.pdbx_seq_one_letter_code
_entity_poly.pdbx_strand_id
1 'polypeptide(L)'
;MEKDVVTCVYCSKPEIKQRTIIANDLAWSFPTNIPITPGHTLISPLRCVSTLEALTQEERVAILDLADQIMRALKKAYGAEGFNCVWNQGKLAGQSVPHFHLHVIPRREGDTGLLGYDPRSMLYRTGDREPTAGEELH
;
A
#
# COMPACT_ATOMS: atom_id res chain seq x y z
N MET A 1 7.96 4.84 -19.16
CA MET A 1 7.96 6.25 -19.51
C MET A 1 8.85 7.00 -18.56
N GLU A 2 9.76 7.74 -19.09
CA GLU A 2 10.73 8.46 -18.25
C GLU A 2 10.05 9.44 -17.31
N LYS A 3 9.02 10.11 -17.77
CA LYS A 3 8.35 11.08 -16.91
C LYS A 3 7.69 10.42 -15.71
N ASP A 4 7.23 9.18 -15.85
CA ASP A 4 6.64 8.47 -14.72
C ASP A 4 7.69 8.17 -13.67
N VAL A 5 8.90 7.78 -14.11
CA VAL A 5 10.01 7.54 -13.20
C VAL A 5 10.40 8.84 -12.50
N VAL A 6 10.46 9.95 -13.25
CA VAL A 6 10.84 11.25 -12.69
C VAL A 6 9.82 11.70 -11.64
N THR A 7 8.53 11.48 -11.90
CA THR A 7 7.47 11.93 -10.99
C THR A 7 7.13 10.90 -9.91
N CYS A 8 7.66 9.69 -10.00
CA CYS A 8 7.35 8.63 -9.06
C CYS A 8 8.17 8.79 -7.79
N VAL A 9 7.49 9.13 -6.70
CA VAL A 9 8.17 9.34 -5.43
C VAL A 9 8.84 8.07 -4.91
N TYR A 10 8.28 6.90 -5.23
CA TYR A 10 8.89 5.64 -4.78
C TYR A 10 10.21 5.36 -5.47
N CYS A 11 10.39 5.86 -6.70
CA CYS A 11 11.63 5.68 -7.44
C CYS A 11 12.64 6.79 -7.17
N SER A 12 12.17 7.99 -6.90
CA SER A 12 13.02 9.18 -6.88
C SER A 12 13.43 9.64 -5.49
N LYS A 13 12.78 9.15 -4.43
CA LYS A 13 13.07 9.59 -3.06
C LYS A 13 13.79 8.49 -2.30
N PRO A 14 15.11 8.62 -2.08
CA PRO A 14 15.86 7.58 -1.38
C PRO A 14 15.40 7.37 0.06
N GLU A 15 14.82 8.39 0.70
CA GLU A 15 14.35 8.24 2.07
C GLU A 15 13.24 7.20 2.20
N ILE A 16 12.47 6.95 1.14
CA ILE A 16 11.46 5.90 1.19
C ILE A 16 12.14 4.53 1.25
N LYS A 17 13.17 4.32 0.44
CA LYS A 17 13.89 3.06 0.44
C LYS A 17 14.65 2.84 1.74
N GLN A 18 15.07 3.91 2.40
CA GLN A 18 15.74 3.80 3.69
C GLN A 18 14.80 3.29 4.78
N ARG A 19 13.48 3.35 4.54
CA ARG A 19 12.49 2.88 5.50
C ARG A 19 12.00 1.47 5.18
N THR A 20 12.68 0.75 4.31
CA THR A 20 12.32 -0.61 3.94
C THR A 20 12.22 -1.49 5.17
N ILE A 21 11.12 -2.23 5.28
CA ILE A 21 10.90 -3.17 6.36
C ILE A 21 11.44 -4.53 5.98
N ILE A 22 10.95 -5.08 4.88
CA ILE A 22 11.38 -6.38 4.34
C ILE A 22 11.43 -6.23 2.82
N ALA A 23 12.36 -6.91 2.20
CA ALA A 23 12.48 -6.91 0.74
C ALA A 23 12.86 -8.30 0.26
N ASN A 24 12.54 -8.56 -0.99
CA ASN A 24 13.08 -9.71 -1.70
C ASN A 24 13.65 -9.22 -3.03
N ASP A 25 13.92 -10.13 -3.96
CA ASP A 25 14.62 -9.77 -5.19
C ASP A 25 13.81 -8.83 -6.09
N LEU A 26 12.49 -8.83 -5.99
CA LEU A 26 11.63 -8.12 -6.93
C LEU A 26 10.71 -7.08 -6.29
N ALA A 27 10.59 -7.08 -4.95
CA ALA A 27 9.65 -6.21 -4.28
C ALA A 27 10.20 -5.77 -2.92
N TRP A 28 9.61 -4.69 -2.40
CA TRP A 28 9.97 -4.25 -1.04
C TRP A 28 8.76 -3.68 -0.34
N SER A 29 8.84 -3.64 0.99
CA SER A 29 7.78 -3.10 1.82
C SER A 29 8.31 -1.96 2.67
N PHE A 30 7.44 -1.00 2.95
CA PHE A 30 7.79 0.17 3.73
C PHE A 30 6.54 0.74 4.39
N PRO A 31 6.69 1.44 5.53
CA PRO A 31 5.51 2.01 6.19
C PRO A 31 4.98 3.19 5.40
N THR A 32 3.67 3.35 5.42
CA THR A 32 3.05 4.51 4.80
C THR A 32 3.28 5.75 5.67
N ASN A 33 3.27 6.92 5.04
CA ASN A 33 3.39 8.19 5.78
C ASN A 33 2.11 8.55 6.52
N ILE A 34 0.97 8.09 6.04
CA ILE A 34 -0.33 8.45 6.62
C ILE A 34 -1.10 7.15 6.88
N PRO A 35 -0.82 6.49 8.01
CA PRO A 35 -1.43 5.19 8.27
C PRO A 35 -2.91 5.32 8.65
N ILE A 36 -3.70 4.37 8.16
CA ILE A 36 -5.09 4.23 8.59
C ILE A 36 -5.12 3.62 9.99
N THR A 37 -4.25 2.63 10.22
CA THR A 37 -4.05 2.04 11.54
C THR A 37 -2.56 1.90 11.77
N PRO A 38 -2.13 1.77 13.05
CA PRO A 38 -0.71 1.48 13.30
C PRO A 38 -0.28 0.21 12.59
N GLY A 39 0.84 0.28 11.92
CA GLY A 39 1.37 -0.87 11.17
C GLY A 39 0.96 -0.91 9.71
N HIS A 40 0.17 0.04 9.24
CA HIS A 40 -0.23 0.11 7.83
C HIS A 40 1.02 0.15 6.95
N THR A 41 1.18 -0.84 6.10
CA THR A 41 2.38 -1.06 5.31
C THR A 41 2.04 -1.07 3.83
N LEU A 42 2.96 -0.61 3.01
CA LEU A 42 2.85 -0.66 1.56
C LEU A 42 3.84 -1.68 1.02
N ILE A 43 3.43 -2.41 -0.01
CA ILE A 43 4.30 -3.36 -0.71
C ILE A 43 4.30 -3.01 -2.18
N SER A 44 5.48 -2.91 -2.76
CA SER A 44 5.65 -2.37 -4.10
C SER A 44 6.69 -3.18 -4.86
N PRO A 45 6.55 -3.33 -6.18
CA PRO A 45 7.65 -3.91 -6.96
C PRO A 45 8.81 -2.93 -7.00
N LEU A 46 10.01 -3.46 -7.20
CA LEU A 46 11.18 -2.60 -7.37
C LEU A 46 11.12 -1.87 -8.70
N ARG A 47 10.56 -2.51 -9.71
CA ARG A 47 10.43 -1.92 -11.04
C ARG A 47 9.27 -0.94 -11.05
N CYS A 48 9.43 0.18 -11.74
CA CYS A 48 8.40 1.22 -11.77
C CYS A 48 7.32 0.89 -12.80
N VAL A 49 6.30 0.18 -12.36
CA VAL A 49 5.10 -0.11 -13.15
C VAL A 49 3.90 0.24 -12.31
N SER A 50 2.83 0.66 -12.96
CA SER A 50 1.69 1.22 -12.24
C SER A 50 0.48 0.31 -12.17
N THR A 51 0.44 -0.79 -12.93
CA THR A 51 -0.74 -1.64 -13.02
C THR A 51 -0.42 -3.09 -12.73
N LEU A 52 -1.45 -3.83 -12.34
CA LEU A 52 -1.30 -5.26 -12.08
C LEU A 52 -0.88 -6.00 -13.35
N GLU A 53 -1.49 -5.66 -14.49
CA GLU A 53 -1.18 -6.38 -15.72
C GLU A 53 0.22 -6.10 -16.23
N ALA A 54 0.86 -5.02 -15.80
CA ALA A 54 2.24 -4.74 -16.18
C ALA A 54 3.26 -5.50 -15.32
N LEU A 55 2.83 -6.07 -14.20
CA LEU A 55 3.70 -6.89 -13.37
C LEU A 55 3.93 -8.24 -14.03
N THR A 56 5.15 -8.75 -13.91
CA THR A 56 5.40 -10.14 -14.30
C THR A 56 4.77 -11.08 -13.28
N GLN A 57 4.63 -12.35 -13.66
CA GLN A 57 4.14 -13.34 -12.71
C GLN A 57 5.04 -13.44 -11.50
N GLU A 58 6.35 -13.38 -11.72
CA GLU A 58 7.32 -13.45 -10.63
C GLU A 58 7.18 -12.26 -9.69
N GLU A 59 6.90 -11.08 -10.22
CA GLU A 59 6.68 -9.90 -9.39
C GLU A 59 5.41 -10.03 -8.56
N ARG A 60 4.36 -10.59 -9.12
CA ARG A 60 3.12 -10.81 -8.37
C ARG A 60 3.35 -11.78 -7.22
N VAL A 61 4.08 -12.85 -7.47
CA VAL A 61 4.43 -13.81 -6.41
C VAL A 61 5.28 -13.13 -5.35
N ALA A 62 6.28 -12.35 -5.75
CA ALA A 62 7.16 -11.67 -4.82
C ALA A 62 6.39 -10.71 -3.91
N ILE A 63 5.43 -9.98 -4.46
CA ILE A 63 4.60 -9.06 -3.69
C ILE A 63 3.75 -9.83 -2.68
N LEU A 64 3.13 -10.92 -3.10
CA LEU A 64 2.28 -11.71 -2.21
C LEU A 64 3.09 -12.44 -1.15
N ASP A 65 4.31 -12.86 -1.47
CA ASP A 65 5.19 -13.45 -0.46
C ASP A 65 5.53 -12.43 0.62
N LEU A 66 5.79 -11.19 0.24
CA LEU A 66 6.03 -10.15 1.24
C LEU A 66 4.76 -9.86 2.04
N ALA A 67 3.61 -9.86 1.38
CA ALA A 67 2.34 -9.66 2.11
C ALA A 67 2.15 -10.71 3.19
N ASP A 68 2.46 -11.96 2.89
CA ASP A 68 2.36 -13.03 3.89
C ASP A 68 3.30 -12.76 5.07
N GLN A 69 4.53 -12.39 4.80
CA GLN A 69 5.51 -12.10 5.86
C GLN A 69 5.09 -10.88 6.69
N ILE A 70 4.62 -9.84 6.04
CA ILE A 70 4.19 -8.62 6.72
C ILE A 70 2.98 -8.92 7.60
N MET A 71 2.01 -9.69 7.10
CA MET A 71 0.85 -10.04 7.92
C MET A 71 1.25 -10.80 9.17
N ARG A 72 2.17 -11.75 9.06
CA ARG A 72 2.66 -12.49 10.21
C ARG A 72 3.35 -11.58 11.21
N ALA A 73 4.15 -10.64 10.72
CA ALA A 73 4.84 -9.69 11.58
C ALA A 73 3.86 -8.76 12.28
N LEU A 74 2.82 -8.32 11.57
CA LEU A 74 1.83 -7.40 12.14
C LEU A 74 0.95 -8.09 13.19
N LYS A 75 0.68 -9.38 13.03
CA LYS A 75 -0.01 -10.15 14.07
C LYS A 75 0.80 -10.14 15.36
N LYS A 76 2.11 -10.29 15.24
CA LYS A 76 2.98 -10.31 16.41
C LYS A 76 3.16 -8.93 17.02
N ALA A 77 3.41 -7.94 16.19
CA ALA A 77 3.83 -6.61 16.67
C ALA A 77 2.64 -5.76 17.12
N TYR A 78 1.49 -5.90 16.45
CA TYR A 78 0.36 -5.02 16.66
C TYR A 78 -0.90 -5.76 17.09
N GLY A 79 -0.84 -7.06 17.24
CA GLY A 79 -2.02 -7.83 17.62
C GLY A 79 -3.09 -7.84 16.55
N ALA A 80 -2.69 -7.80 15.28
CA ALA A 80 -3.65 -7.77 14.20
C ALA A 80 -4.47 -9.05 14.17
N GLU A 81 -5.78 -8.89 13.98
CA GLU A 81 -6.74 -10.00 13.92
C GLU A 81 -7.31 -10.16 12.53
N GLY A 82 -7.10 -9.16 11.66
CA GLY A 82 -7.54 -9.21 10.28
C GLY A 82 -6.77 -8.18 9.49
N PHE A 83 -6.98 -8.17 8.18
CA PHE A 83 -6.27 -7.25 7.29
C PHE A 83 -7.19 -6.81 6.17
N ASN A 84 -7.06 -5.55 5.79
CA ASN A 84 -7.58 -5.07 4.52
C ASN A 84 -6.39 -4.91 3.58
N CYS A 85 -6.46 -5.59 2.45
CA CYS A 85 -5.40 -5.52 1.44
C CYS A 85 -6.01 -4.97 0.16
N VAL A 86 -5.49 -3.86 -0.34
CA VAL A 86 -6.09 -3.17 -1.47
C VAL A 86 -5.02 -2.43 -2.24
N TRP A 87 -5.21 -2.35 -3.55
CA TRP A 87 -4.46 -1.39 -4.37
C TRP A 87 -5.46 -0.62 -5.21
N ASN A 88 -5.10 0.61 -5.55
CA ASN A 88 -5.90 1.44 -6.44
C ASN A 88 -5.18 1.52 -7.77
N GLN A 89 -5.88 1.22 -8.84
CA GLN A 89 -5.27 1.21 -10.16
C GLN A 89 -5.98 2.20 -11.06
N GLY A 90 -5.22 3.16 -11.56
CA GLY A 90 -5.74 4.20 -12.42
C GLY A 90 -6.14 5.44 -11.63
N LYS A 91 -6.00 6.57 -12.29
CA LYS A 91 -6.23 7.86 -11.66
C LYS A 91 -7.66 8.01 -11.15
N LEU A 92 -8.63 7.52 -11.92
CA LEU A 92 -10.04 7.63 -11.52
C LEU A 92 -10.38 6.75 -10.34
N ALA A 93 -9.56 5.75 -10.05
CA ALA A 93 -9.75 4.89 -8.89
C ALA A 93 -8.93 5.35 -7.68
N GLY A 94 -8.26 6.50 -7.78
CA GLY A 94 -7.55 7.09 -6.66
C GLY A 94 -6.05 6.86 -6.64
N GLN A 95 -5.49 6.29 -7.70
CA GLN A 95 -4.04 6.09 -7.76
C GLN A 95 -3.37 7.42 -8.07
N SER A 96 -2.59 7.94 -7.12
CA SER A 96 -1.88 9.20 -7.33
C SER A 96 -0.39 9.01 -7.52
N VAL A 97 0.17 7.87 -7.08
CA VAL A 97 1.56 7.53 -7.33
C VAL A 97 1.59 6.51 -8.46
N PRO A 98 2.26 6.81 -9.59
CA PRO A 98 2.26 5.92 -10.76
C PRO A 98 3.24 4.75 -10.57
N HIS A 99 3.07 4.00 -9.49
CA HIS A 99 3.89 2.88 -9.12
C HIS A 99 3.00 1.96 -8.30
N PHE A 100 2.84 0.72 -8.74
CA PHE A 100 1.96 -0.23 -8.06
C PHE A 100 2.32 -0.31 -6.58
N HIS A 101 1.33 -0.25 -5.71
CA HIS A 101 1.55 -0.47 -4.29
C HIS A 101 0.31 -1.08 -3.66
N LEU A 102 0.55 -2.17 -2.93
CA LEU A 102 -0.48 -2.89 -2.21
C LEU A 102 -0.50 -2.39 -0.77
N HIS A 103 -1.65 -1.93 -0.34
CA HIS A 103 -1.85 -1.56 1.07
C HIS A 103 -2.12 -2.81 1.87
N VAL A 104 -1.42 -2.98 2.98
CA VAL A 104 -1.70 -4.00 3.97
C VAL A 104 -2.04 -3.29 5.27
N ILE A 105 -3.30 -3.31 5.62
CA ILE A 105 -3.82 -2.54 6.74
C ILE A 105 -4.26 -3.50 7.83
N PRO A 106 -3.53 -3.55 8.96
CA PRO A 106 -3.91 -4.46 10.04
C PRO A 106 -5.14 -3.94 10.77
N ARG A 107 -6.02 -4.85 11.14
CA ARG A 107 -7.25 -4.52 11.86
C ARG A 107 -7.31 -5.34 13.13
N ARG A 108 -7.84 -4.72 14.17
CA ARG A 108 -8.06 -5.40 15.43
C ARG A 108 -9.27 -4.81 16.13
N GLU A 109 -9.78 -5.52 17.10
CA GLU A 109 -10.92 -5.06 17.87
C GLU A 109 -10.55 -3.76 18.58
N GLY A 110 -11.47 -2.79 18.58
CA GLY A 110 -11.22 -1.50 19.19
C GLY A 110 -10.50 -0.52 18.30
N ASP A 111 -10.28 -0.87 17.04
CA ASP A 111 -9.73 0.03 16.03
C ASP A 111 -10.61 1.25 15.91
N THR A 112 -10.09 2.43 16.26
CA THR A 112 -10.88 3.66 16.10
C THR A 112 -11.13 3.92 14.62
N GLY A 113 -12.37 4.32 14.32
CA GLY A 113 -12.74 4.61 12.95
C GLY A 113 -13.15 3.40 12.15
N LEU A 114 -13.16 2.23 12.79
CA LEU A 114 -13.57 1.02 12.09
C LEU A 114 -15.01 0.63 12.31
N LEU A 115 -15.62 1.13 13.38
CA LEU A 115 -17.04 0.92 13.55
C LEU A 115 -17.72 1.57 12.37
N GLY A 116 -18.49 0.78 11.65
CA GLY A 116 -19.12 1.30 10.45
C GLY A 116 -18.16 1.43 9.25
N TYR A 117 -17.02 0.76 9.28
CA TYR A 117 -16.12 0.75 8.14
C TYR A 117 -16.87 0.24 6.91
N ASP A 118 -16.80 1.02 5.85
CA ASP A 118 -17.37 0.67 4.56
C ASP A 118 -16.20 0.40 3.62
N PRO A 119 -16.01 -0.83 3.14
CA PRO A 119 -14.91 -1.13 2.24
C PRO A 119 -14.87 -0.20 1.04
N ARG A 120 -16.02 0.31 0.61
CA ARG A 120 -16.06 1.21 -0.53
C ARG A 120 -15.37 2.53 -0.24
N SER A 121 -15.28 2.94 1.01
CA SER A 121 -14.61 4.21 1.33
C SER A 121 -13.10 4.12 1.11
N MET A 122 -12.55 2.92 1.11
CA MET A 122 -11.14 2.72 0.72
C MET A 122 -10.94 2.80 -0.78
N LEU A 123 -11.95 2.39 -1.53
CA LEU A 123 -11.83 2.23 -2.97
C LEU A 123 -12.26 3.48 -3.73
N TYR A 124 -13.18 4.24 -3.18
CA TYR A 124 -13.76 5.37 -3.90
C TYR A 124 -13.52 6.65 -3.15
N ARG A 125 -13.13 7.66 -3.88
CA ARG A 125 -13.08 9.02 -3.37
C ARG A 125 -14.31 9.74 -3.84
N THR A 126 -14.95 10.46 -2.92
CA THR A 126 -16.03 11.33 -3.30
C THR A 126 -15.50 12.76 -3.26
N GLY A 127 -15.76 13.51 -4.32
CA GLY A 127 -15.18 14.82 -4.46
C GLY A 127 -15.67 15.84 -3.45
N ASP A 128 -16.78 15.55 -2.80
CA ASP A 128 -17.45 16.51 -1.90
C ASP A 128 -17.19 16.20 -0.43
N ARG A 129 -16.31 15.27 -0.10
CA ARG A 129 -16.00 15.00 1.30
C ARG A 129 -14.50 15.08 1.53
N GLU A 130 -14.16 15.31 2.79
CA GLU A 130 -12.76 15.39 3.17
C GLU A 130 -12.09 14.04 2.98
N PRO A 131 -10.88 14.02 2.43
CA PRO A 131 -10.16 12.78 2.32
C PRO A 131 -9.83 12.23 3.70
N THR A 132 -9.97 10.92 3.86
CA THR A 132 -9.47 10.26 5.05
C THR A 132 -7.96 10.10 4.94
N ALA A 133 -7.32 9.75 6.05
CA ALA A 133 -5.88 9.51 6.03
C ALA A 133 -5.52 8.46 4.98
N GLY A 134 -6.37 7.44 4.81
CA GLY A 134 -6.11 6.41 3.81
C GLY A 134 -6.18 6.93 2.40
N GLU A 135 -7.08 7.85 2.14
CA GLU A 135 -7.23 8.40 0.81
C GLU A 135 -6.06 9.29 0.42
N GLU A 136 -5.44 9.93 1.38
CA GLU A 136 -4.30 10.79 1.11
C GLU A 136 -3.05 10.02 0.76
N LEU A 137 -3.05 8.70 0.94
CA LEU A 137 -1.92 7.86 0.60
C LEU A 137 -1.79 7.60 -0.90
N HIS A 138 -2.83 7.82 -1.64
CA HIS A 138 -2.83 7.54 -3.08
C HIS A 138 -2.11 8.62 -3.87
#